data_dd024370045c36dd92df979540186071
#
_entry.id   dd024370045c36dd92df979540186071
#
_cell.length_a   1.000
_cell.length_b   1.000
_cell.length_c   1.000
_cell.angle_alpha   90.00
_cell.angle_beta   90.00
_cell.angle_gamma   90.00
#
_symmetry.space_group_name_H-M   'P 1'
#
loop_
_entity.id
_entity.type
_entity.pdbx_description
1 polymer ?
#
loop_
_entity_poly.entity_id
_entity_poly.type
_entity_poly.pdbx_seq_one_letter_code
_entity_poly.pdbx_strand_id
1 'polypeptide(L)'
;MTPPSDARHRLLLVDDEPTNLQVLRHVLQDGYRLLFATDGARALSIAREQRPDLILLDIMMPALDGYAVCRALKADPCTASIPVIFVTALSDSQDEAAGFDVGAVDYITKPVSPPVVRARVRTHLSLVRLDELRETRLQIVQRLGRAAEYKDNETGTHVIRMSHVSHALAIAAGLGTAWAEDLLNAAPMHDVGKIGIPDAVLRKPGPLDADEWAVMRRHPQIGAEIIGDHPSGVLKMARDIAASHHEKWDGSGYPLGLQGEQIPLAARIVAVADVFDALTSRRPYKAPWTIEQALEHIEAQAGRHFDPDLTPLLRPLRPQLEDIRARWSD
;
A
#
# COMPACT_ATOMS: atom_id res chain seq x y z
N MET A 1 -14.19 2.95 33.33
CA MET A 1 -12.72 3.21 33.28
C MET A 1 -12.51 4.25 32.21
N THR A 2 -12.17 5.47 32.57
CA THR A 2 -11.75 6.53 31.66
C THR A 2 -10.41 6.10 31.02
N PRO A 3 -10.22 6.18 29.70
CA PRO A 3 -8.92 5.90 29.09
C PRO A 3 -7.87 6.86 29.65
N PRO A 4 -6.58 6.44 29.72
CA PRO A 4 -5.52 7.27 30.25
C PRO A 4 -5.46 8.61 29.48
N SER A 5 -5.19 9.70 30.19
CA SER A 5 -5.27 11.10 29.73
C SER A 5 -4.35 11.49 28.56
N ASP A 6 -3.64 10.53 27.98
CA ASP A 6 -2.67 10.72 26.87
C ASP A 6 -3.23 10.31 25.47
N ALA A 7 -4.47 9.85 25.40
CA ALA A 7 -5.07 9.32 24.17
C ALA A 7 -5.87 10.37 23.36
N ARG A 8 -5.86 11.66 23.75
CA ARG A 8 -6.58 12.69 22.97
C ARG A 8 -5.74 13.18 21.81
N HIS A 9 -6.35 13.30 20.63
CA HIS A 9 -5.70 13.90 19.46
C HIS A 9 -5.17 15.31 19.79
N ARG A 10 -3.98 15.60 19.27
CA ARG A 10 -3.32 16.91 19.41
C ARG A 10 -3.67 17.78 18.22
N LEU A 11 -4.26 18.93 18.47
CA LEU A 11 -4.54 19.92 17.42
C LEU A 11 -3.63 21.12 17.59
N LEU A 12 -3.01 21.58 16.52
CA LEU A 12 -2.29 22.84 16.48
C LEU A 12 -3.20 23.91 15.91
N LEU A 13 -3.43 24.95 16.70
CA LEU A 13 -4.22 26.12 16.35
C LEU A 13 -3.26 27.27 16.06
N VAL A 14 -3.34 27.86 14.86
CA VAL A 14 -2.41 28.88 14.38
C VAL A 14 -3.21 30.08 13.92
N ASP A 15 -3.04 31.22 14.58
CA ASP A 15 -3.69 32.48 14.25
C ASP A 15 -2.91 33.61 14.95
N ASP A 16 -2.61 34.71 14.29
CA ASP A 16 -1.88 35.82 14.87
C ASP A 16 -2.70 36.65 15.86
N GLU A 17 -4.04 36.52 15.80
CA GLU A 17 -4.97 37.14 16.74
C GLU A 17 -5.31 36.22 17.93
N PRO A 18 -4.89 36.58 19.18
CA PRO A 18 -5.19 35.78 20.37
C PRO A 18 -6.71 35.56 20.59
N THR A 19 -7.54 36.47 20.14
CA THR A 19 -9.01 36.34 20.24
C THR A 19 -9.54 35.17 19.45
N ASN A 20 -9.03 34.95 18.24
CA ASN A 20 -9.42 33.84 17.37
C ASN A 20 -8.98 32.50 18.00
N LEU A 21 -7.75 32.44 18.54
CA LEU A 21 -7.25 31.28 19.27
C LEU A 21 -8.14 30.95 20.50
N GLN A 22 -8.62 31.95 21.22
CA GLN A 22 -9.55 31.74 22.36
C GLN A 22 -10.88 31.16 21.91
N VAL A 23 -11.44 31.62 20.81
CA VAL A 23 -12.68 31.09 20.23
C VAL A 23 -12.49 29.63 19.84
N LEU A 24 -11.44 29.30 19.09
CA LEU A 24 -11.13 27.92 18.71
C LEU A 24 -10.84 27.02 19.91
N ARG A 25 -10.12 27.54 20.91
CA ARG A 25 -9.90 26.85 22.20
C ARG A 25 -11.23 26.48 22.85
N HIS A 26 -12.14 27.42 22.98
CA HIS A 26 -13.45 27.17 23.62
C HIS A 26 -14.25 26.09 22.88
N VAL A 27 -14.14 26.04 21.56
CA VAL A 27 -14.84 25.06 20.71
C VAL A 27 -14.26 23.64 20.86
N LEU A 28 -12.93 23.50 21.09
CA LEU A 28 -12.21 22.23 20.91
C LEU A 28 -11.59 21.64 22.19
N GLN A 29 -11.46 22.41 23.29
CA GLN A 29 -10.72 22.00 24.51
C GLN A 29 -11.26 20.74 25.19
N ASP A 30 -12.56 20.45 25.09
CA ASP A 30 -13.18 19.32 25.79
C ASP A 30 -12.82 17.97 25.12
N GLY A 31 -12.56 17.98 23.81
CA GLY A 31 -12.30 16.77 23.02
C GLY A 31 -10.84 16.52 22.67
N TYR A 32 -10.00 17.55 22.69
CA TYR A 32 -8.66 17.53 22.10
C TYR A 32 -7.61 18.13 23.02
N ARG A 33 -6.35 17.73 22.82
CA ARG A 33 -5.19 18.42 23.38
C ARG A 33 -4.78 19.53 22.43
N LEU A 34 -4.78 20.77 22.90
CA LEU A 34 -4.54 21.94 22.05
C LEU A 34 -3.12 22.47 22.19
N LEU A 35 -2.50 22.77 21.06
CA LEU A 35 -1.24 23.46 20.91
C LEU A 35 -1.54 24.79 20.22
N PHE A 36 -0.73 25.82 20.47
CA PHE A 36 -0.99 27.17 19.98
C PHE A 36 0.27 27.77 19.38
N ALA A 37 0.09 28.44 18.25
CA ALA A 37 1.11 29.29 17.64
C ALA A 37 0.46 30.62 17.19
N THR A 38 1.18 31.71 17.37
CA THR A 38 0.75 33.06 16.99
C THR A 38 1.44 33.57 15.73
N ASP A 39 2.25 32.73 15.10
CA ASP A 39 2.95 33.03 13.86
C ASP A 39 3.38 31.74 13.12
N GLY A 40 3.66 31.88 11.82
CA GLY A 40 4.00 30.75 10.96
C GLY A 40 5.30 30.03 11.32
N ALA A 41 6.33 30.74 11.80
CA ALA A 41 7.60 30.15 12.18
C ALA A 41 7.45 29.26 13.42
N ARG A 42 6.67 29.72 14.40
CA ARG A 42 6.34 28.97 15.60
C ARG A 42 5.47 27.75 15.25
N ALA A 43 4.54 27.90 14.31
CA ALA A 43 3.71 26.78 13.83
C ALA A 43 4.56 25.65 13.24
N LEU A 44 5.53 25.96 12.37
CA LEU A 44 6.45 24.99 11.79
C LEU A 44 7.32 24.27 12.85
N SER A 45 7.85 25.01 13.83
CA SER A 45 8.63 24.43 14.95
C SER A 45 7.78 23.44 15.76
N ILE A 46 6.57 23.85 16.17
CA ILE A 46 5.66 22.98 16.93
C ILE A 46 5.24 21.75 16.13
N ALA A 47 4.94 21.93 14.84
CA ALA A 47 4.55 20.82 13.97
C ALA A 47 5.64 19.75 13.87
N ARG A 48 6.91 20.13 13.75
CA ARG A 48 8.06 19.21 13.74
C ARG A 48 8.31 18.53 15.07
N GLU A 49 8.28 19.30 16.16
CA GLU A 49 8.62 18.82 17.50
C GLU A 49 7.51 17.97 18.12
N GLN A 50 6.26 18.39 17.96
CA GLN A 50 5.13 17.79 18.66
C GLN A 50 4.21 16.96 17.78
N ARG A 51 4.38 17.01 16.44
CA ARG A 51 3.61 16.23 15.46
C ARG A 51 2.12 16.17 15.77
N PRO A 52 1.40 17.29 15.63
CA PRO A 52 -0.05 17.32 15.86
C PRO A 52 -0.78 16.43 14.83
N ASP A 53 -1.93 15.90 15.25
CA ASP A 53 -2.75 15.06 14.40
C ASP A 53 -3.54 15.86 13.34
N LEU A 54 -3.70 17.20 13.55
CA LEU A 54 -4.32 18.13 12.62
C LEU A 54 -3.92 19.56 12.95
N ILE A 55 -3.83 20.42 11.94
CA ILE A 55 -3.53 21.86 12.08
C ILE A 55 -4.72 22.67 11.59
N LEU A 56 -5.21 23.60 12.42
CA LEU A 56 -6.08 24.71 12.00
C LEU A 56 -5.19 25.93 11.82
N LEU A 57 -5.16 26.48 10.61
CA LEU A 57 -4.17 27.49 10.19
C LEU A 57 -4.85 28.72 9.60
N ASP A 58 -4.64 29.88 10.20
CA ASP A 58 -5.04 31.12 9.54
C ASP A 58 -4.18 31.40 8.32
N ILE A 59 -4.79 31.95 7.28
CA ILE A 59 -4.10 32.35 6.05
C ILE A 59 -3.44 33.70 6.23
N MET A 60 -4.15 34.66 6.85
CA MET A 60 -3.73 36.07 6.92
C MET A 60 -2.88 36.33 8.15
N MET A 61 -1.61 35.95 8.10
CA MET A 61 -0.66 36.18 9.17
C MET A 61 0.51 37.04 8.69
N PRO A 62 1.09 37.91 9.57
CA PRO A 62 2.25 38.72 9.23
C PRO A 62 3.50 37.87 9.02
N ALA A 63 4.43 38.37 8.21
CA ALA A 63 5.72 37.78 7.87
C ALA A 63 5.66 36.47 7.09
N LEU A 64 5.01 35.43 7.59
CA LEU A 64 4.85 34.13 6.93
C LEU A 64 3.37 33.76 6.90
N ASP A 65 2.74 33.90 5.73
CA ASP A 65 1.32 33.61 5.53
C ASP A 65 1.02 32.10 5.66
N GLY A 66 -0.27 31.78 5.82
CA GLY A 66 -0.72 30.39 5.97
C GLY A 66 -0.44 29.52 4.74
N TYR A 67 -0.45 30.06 3.54
CA TYR A 67 -0.10 29.32 2.32
C TYR A 67 1.39 28.89 2.32
N ALA A 68 2.29 29.80 2.72
CA ALA A 68 3.71 29.51 2.81
C ALA A 68 3.99 28.48 3.92
N VAL A 69 3.30 28.60 5.07
CA VAL A 69 3.37 27.58 6.16
C VAL A 69 2.90 26.22 5.64
N CYS A 70 1.76 26.15 4.96
CA CYS A 70 1.21 24.90 4.42
C CYS A 70 2.19 24.25 3.42
N ARG A 71 2.71 25.02 2.46
CA ARG A 71 3.75 24.52 1.52
C ARG A 71 4.96 23.97 2.24
N ALA A 72 5.46 24.64 3.27
CA ALA A 72 6.61 24.19 4.04
C ALA A 72 6.32 22.89 4.81
N LEU A 73 5.12 22.76 5.40
CA LEU A 73 4.66 21.54 6.06
C LEU A 73 4.57 20.35 5.07
N LYS A 74 4.04 20.59 3.87
CA LYS A 74 3.86 19.55 2.84
C LYS A 74 5.15 19.14 2.14
N ALA A 75 6.15 20.03 2.12
CA ALA A 75 7.50 19.75 1.60
C ALA A 75 8.38 18.93 2.56
N ASP A 76 8.07 18.91 3.86
CA ASP A 76 8.85 18.21 4.88
C ASP A 76 8.25 16.81 5.14
N PRO A 77 8.98 15.71 4.85
CA PRO A 77 8.47 14.33 5.06
C PRO A 77 7.98 14.06 6.49
N CYS A 78 8.48 14.77 7.48
CA CYS A 78 8.05 14.62 8.87
C CYS A 78 6.68 15.21 9.17
N THR A 79 6.19 16.15 8.36
CA THR A 79 4.94 16.88 8.58
C THR A 79 3.98 16.82 7.41
N ALA A 80 4.41 16.27 6.26
CA ALA A 80 3.63 16.22 5.02
C ALA A 80 2.26 15.52 5.17
N SER A 81 2.19 14.48 6.00
CA SER A 81 0.97 13.71 6.25
C SER A 81 -0.03 14.43 7.17
N ILE A 82 0.38 15.47 7.91
CA ILE A 82 -0.49 16.18 8.83
C ILE A 82 -1.55 16.95 8.03
N PRO A 83 -2.85 16.72 8.24
CA PRO A 83 -3.91 17.48 7.58
C PRO A 83 -3.93 18.92 8.05
N VAL A 84 -4.02 19.85 7.10
CA VAL A 84 -4.11 21.28 7.34
C VAL A 84 -5.50 21.77 6.89
N ILE A 85 -6.25 22.37 7.79
CA ILE A 85 -7.52 23.04 7.50
C ILE A 85 -7.27 24.55 7.65
N PHE A 86 -7.53 25.30 6.59
CA PHE A 86 -7.45 26.74 6.68
C PHE A 86 -8.65 27.34 7.44
N VAL A 87 -8.37 28.36 8.26
CA VAL A 87 -9.40 29.17 8.94
C VAL A 87 -9.25 30.61 8.42
N THR A 88 -10.12 31.05 7.55
CA THR A 88 -9.92 32.29 6.77
C THR A 88 -11.14 33.20 6.73
N ALA A 89 -10.90 34.49 6.62
CA ALA A 89 -11.93 35.48 6.28
C ALA A 89 -12.20 35.57 4.77
N LEU A 90 -11.35 34.96 3.94
CA LEU A 90 -11.49 34.92 2.48
C LEU A 90 -12.64 33.98 2.11
N SER A 91 -13.56 34.47 1.28
CA SER A 91 -14.76 33.74 0.83
C SER A 91 -14.83 33.63 -0.68
N ASP A 92 -13.75 33.98 -1.39
CA ASP A 92 -13.71 33.92 -2.84
C ASP A 92 -13.27 32.51 -3.32
N SER A 93 -13.92 32.02 -4.35
CA SER A 93 -13.67 30.69 -4.91
C SER A 93 -12.25 30.52 -5.48
N GLN A 94 -11.56 31.60 -5.83
CA GLN A 94 -10.17 31.58 -6.28
C GLN A 94 -9.20 31.32 -5.12
N ASP A 95 -9.50 31.83 -3.94
CA ASP A 95 -8.69 31.61 -2.73
C ASP A 95 -8.84 30.18 -2.20
N GLU A 96 -10.04 29.59 -2.35
CA GLU A 96 -10.27 28.17 -2.00
C GLU A 96 -9.46 27.23 -2.89
N ALA A 97 -9.45 27.45 -4.20
CA ALA A 97 -8.67 26.65 -5.15
C ALA A 97 -7.16 26.73 -4.84
N ALA A 98 -6.64 27.95 -4.57
CA ALA A 98 -5.25 28.14 -4.18
C ALA A 98 -4.90 27.41 -2.87
N GLY A 99 -5.85 27.28 -1.94
CA GLY A 99 -5.67 26.52 -0.69
C GLY A 99 -5.49 25.01 -0.92
N PHE A 100 -6.26 24.43 -1.81
CA PHE A 100 -6.11 23.01 -2.16
C PHE A 100 -4.83 22.74 -2.95
N ASP A 101 -4.42 23.65 -3.83
CA ASP A 101 -3.17 23.52 -4.61
C ASP A 101 -1.92 23.49 -3.74
N VAL A 102 -1.92 24.11 -2.56
CA VAL A 102 -0.81 24.07 -1.61
C VAL A 102 -0.87 22.86 -0.66
N GLY A 103 -1.88 21.99 -0.81
CA GLY A 103 -2.01 20.72 -0.07
C GLY A 103 -2.85 20.80 1.20
N ALA A 104 -3.66 21.86 1.41
CA ALA A 104 -4.66 21.85 2.47
C ALA A 104 -5.80 20.86 2.13
N VAL A 105 -6.41 20.28 3.18
CA VAL A 105 -7.49 19.29 3.02
C VAL A 105 -8.87 19.89 3.12
N ASP A 106 -8.99 21.10 3.67
CA ASP A 106 -10.28 21.77 3.88
C ASP A 106 -10.08 23.25 4.28
N TYR A 107 -11.17 24.00 4.37
CA TYR A 107 -11.17 25.37 4.86
C TYR A 107 -12.40 25.64 5.75
N ILE A 108 -12.32 26.63 6.63
CA ILE A 108 -13.37 27.12 7.50
C ILE A 108 -13.40 28.63 7.39
N THR A 109 -14.55 29.18 7.00
CA THR A 109 -14.73 30.63 6.91
C THR A 109 -14.95 31.28 8.27
N LYS A 110 -14.34 32.43 8.51
CA LYS A 110 -14.61 33.30 9.65
C LYS A 110 -15.88 34.15 9.36
N PRO A 111 -16.81 34.39 10.34
CA PRO A 111 -16.73 33.94 11.73
C PRO A 111 -16.96 32.43 11.88
N VAL A 112 -16.15 31.78 12.71
CA VAL A 112 -16.21 30.33 12.86
C VAL A 112 -17.50 29.87 13.53
N SER A 113 -18.13 28.87 12.95
CA SER A 113 -19.30 28.19 13.54
C SER A 113 -18.84 26.99 14.36
N PRO A 114 -19.06 26.91 15.69
CA PRO A 114 -18.62 25.82 16.53
C PRO A 114 -19.03 24.42 16.05
N PRO A 115 -20.29 24.18 15.58
CA PRO A 115 -20.67 22.90 15.00
C PRO A 115 -19.86 22.53 13.74
N VAL A 116 -19.58 23.50 12.87
CA VAL A 116 -18.83 23.29 11.63
C VAL A 116 -17.37 22.94 11.92
N VAL A 117 -16.70 23.70 12.80
CA VAL A 117 -15.32 23.41 13.23
C VAL A 117 -15.22 22.01 13.79
N ARG A 118 -16.09 21.61 14.73
CA ARG A 118 -16.08 20.25 15.30
C ARG A 118 -16.34 19.16 14.28
N ALA A 119 -17.26 19.40 13.35
CA ALA A 119 -17.57 18.41 12.29
C ALA A 119 -16.37 18.19 11.37
N ARG A 120 -15.74 19.26 10.85
CA ARG A 120 -14.60 19.17 9.93
C ARG A 120 -13.39 18.54 10.60
N VAL A 121 -13.01 18.97 11.82
CA VAL A 121 -11.91 18.37 12.58
C VAL A 121 -12.14 16.87 12.78
N ARG A 122 -13.34 16.46 13.21
CA ARG A 122 -13.66 15.04 13.40
C ARG A 122 -13.58 14.25 12.10
N THR A 123 -14.08 14.79 10.99
CA THR A 123 -14.05 14.13 9.68
C THR A 123 -12.61 13.89 9.23
N HIS A 124 -11.76 14.91 9.27
CA HIS A 124 -10.38 14.76 8.80
C HIS A 124 -9.52 13.87 9.70
N LEU A 125 -9.71 13.92 11.03
CA LEU A 125 -9.07 12.96 11.95
C LEU A 125 -9.52 11.51 11.69
N SER A 126 -10.80 11.30 11.32
CA SER A 126 -11.31 9.97 10.97
C SER A 126 -10.71 9.45 9.66
N LEU A 127 -10.48 10.31 8.67
CA LEU A 127 -9.84 9.95 7.40
C LEU A 127 -8.38 9.53 7.61
N VAL A 128 -7.60 10.30 8.38
CA VAL A 128 -6.21 9.93 8.73
C VAL A 128 -6.16 8.55 9.39
N ARG A 129 -7.05 8.31 10.36
CA ARG A 129 -7.09 7.02 11.06
C ARG A 129 -7.47 5.85 10.15
N LEU A 130 -8.31 6.08 9.15
CA LEU A 130 -8.66 5.06 8.15
C LEU A 130 -7.46 4.72 7.26
N ASP A 131 -6.70 5.72 6.86
CA ASP A 131 -5.51 5.52 6.02
C ASP A 131 -4.40 4.80 6.80
N GLU A 132 -4.12 5.18 8.05
CA GLU A 132 -3.19 4.47 8.94
C GLU A 132 -3.61 3.00 9.16
N LEU A 133 -4.90 2.74 9.34
CA LEU A 133 -5.42 1.39 9.52
C LEU A 133 -5.26 0.56 8.25
N ARG A 134 -5.50 1.16 7.08
CA ARG A 134 -5.26 0.52 5.78
C ARG A 134 -3.79 0.16 5.61
N GLU A 135 -2.90 1.10 5.83
CA GLU A 135 -1.45 0.89 5.71
C GLU A 135 -0.97 -0.20 6.67
N THR A 136 -1.41 -0.15 7.93
CA THR A 136 -1.06 -1.18 8.93
C THR A 136 -1.54 -2.56 8.50
N ARG A 137 -2.77 -2.68 7.98
CA ARG A 137 -3.30 -3.96 7.48
C ARG A 137 -2.48 -4.49 6.31
N LEU A 138 -2.10 -3.62 5.36
CA LEU A 138 -1.27 -4.01 4.22
C LEU A 138 0.12 -4.47 4.67
N GLN A 139 0.74 -3.78 5.61
CA GLN A 139 2.02 -4.20 6.19
C GLN A 139 1.92 -5.57 6.88
N ILE A 140 0.82 -5.87 7.58
CA ILE A 140 0.60 -7.18 8.21
C ILE A 140 0.52 -8.26 7.14
N VAL A 141 -0.26 -8.06 6.07
CA VAL A 141 -0.41 -9.00 4.95
C VAL A 141 0.94 -9.30 4.31
N GLN A 142 1.72 -8.26 3.98
CA GLN A 142 3.05 -8.40 3.40
C GLN A 142 4.04 -9.13 4.33
N ARG A 143 3.95 -8.88 5.65
CA ARG A 143 4.81 -9.57 6.64
C ARG A 143 4.43 -11.04 6.79
N LEU A 144 3.14 -11.37 6.71
CA LEU A 144 2.67 -12.76 6.72
C LEU A 144 3.14 -13.52 5.48
N GLY A 145 3.04 -12.93 4.29
CA GLY A 145 3.58 -13.51 3.06
C GLY A 145 5.07 -13.80 3.19
N ARG A 146 5.87 -12.80 3.62
CA ARG A 146 7.32 -13.01 3.87
C ARG A 146 7.61 -14.08 4.92
N ALA A 147 6.79 -14.18 5.97
CA ALA A 147 6.99 -15.22 7.00
C ALA A 147 6.79 -16.64 6.44
N ALA A 148 5.89 -16.81 5.47
CA ALA A 148 5.70 -18.08 4.78
C ALA A 148 6.95 -18.48 3.97
N GLU A 149 7.57 -17.52 3.27
CA GLU A 149 8.79 -17.74 2.49
C GLU A 149 10.01 -18.13 3.36
N TYR A 150 10.11 -17.59 4.58
CA TYR A 150 11.16 -18.00 5.52
C TYR A 150 11.12 -19.50 5.84
N LYS A 151 9.93 -20.12 5.72
CA LYS A 151 9.79 -21.57 5.93
C LYS A 151 10.43 -22.37 4.78
N ASP A 152 10.44 -21.83 3.56
CA ASP A 152 10.96 -22.48 2.35
C ASP A 152 12.45 -22.18 2.05
N ASN A 153 13.14 -21.47 2.95
CA ASN A 153 14.50 -20.94 2.72
C ASN A 153 14.62 -20.00 1.50
N GLU A 154 13.53 -19.46 0.98
CA GLU A 154 13.57 -18.41 -0.01
C GLU A 154 13.80 -17.04 0.65
N THR A 155 14.49 -16.13 -0.06
CA THR A 155 14.76 -14.80 0.47
C THR A 155 13.48 -13.96 0.35
N GLY A 156 13.09 -13.26 1.42
CA GLY A 156 11.89 -12.40 1.40
C GLY A 156 11.92 -11.29 0.32
N THR A 157 13.05 -11.11 -0.37
CA THR A 157 13.23 -10.22 -1.52
C THR A 157 12.52 -10.73 -2.78
N HIS A 158 12.42 -12.06 -2.98
CA HIS A 158 11.64 -12.67 -4.08
C HIS A 158 10.19 -12.14 -4.09
N VAL A 159 9.51 -12.26 -2.95
CA VAL A 159 8.10 -11.83 -2.83
C VAL A 159 7.92 -10.36 -3.19
N ILE A 160 8.86 -9.51 -2.77
CA ILE A 160 8.82 -8.08 -3.08
C ILE A 160 8.99 -7.85 -4.58
N ARG A 161 10.01 -8.45 -5.20
CA ARG A 161 10.26 -8.31 -6.65
C ARG A 161 9.08 -8.79 -7.47
N MET A 162 8.61 -10.01 -7.20
CA MET A 162 7.47 -10.63 -7.89
C MET A 162 6.21 -9.74 -7.78
N SER A 163 5.93 -9.18 -6.60
CA SER A 163 4.79 -8.27 -6.40
C SER A 163 4.92 -6.99 -7.23
N HIS A 164 6.10 -6.40 -7.31
CA HIS A 164 6.34 -5.21 -8.15
C HIS A 164 6.29 -5.52 -9.65
N VAL A 165 6.76 -6.69 -10.07
CA VAL A 165 6.61 -7.16 -11.47
C VAL A 165 5.12 -7.36 -11.79
N SER A 166 4.35 -7.97 -10.89
CA SER A 166 2.90 -8.13 -11.03
C SER A 166 2.18 -6.79 -11.17
N HIS A 167 2.54 -5.81 -10.35
CA HIS A 167 2.00 -4.45 -10.42
C HIS A 167 2.31 -3.79 -11.77
N ALA A 168 3.57 -3.84 -12.21
CA ALA A 168 3.97 -3.24 -13.49
C ALA A 168 3.21 -3.88 -14.66
N LEU A 169 3.06 -5.21 -14.65
CA LEU A 169 2.32 -5.95 -15.67
C LEU A 169 0.82 -5.60 -15.64
N ALA A 170 0.23 -5.41 -14.47
CA ALA A 170 -1.16 -4.99 -14.34
C ALA A 170 -1.41 -3.59 -14.92
N ILE A 171 -0.51 -2.64 -14.68
CA ILE A 171 -0.57 -1.30 -15.28
C ILE A 171 -0.43 -1.39 -16.81
N ALA A 172 0.51 -2.18 -17.32
CA ALA A 172 0.69 -2.39 -18.76
C ALA A 172 -0.52 -3.06 -19.43
N ALA A 173 -1.24 -3.90 -18.68
CA ALA A 173 -2.50 -4.51 -19.12
C ALA A 173 -3.72 -3.57 -19.03
N GLY A 174 -3.54 -2.31 -18.58
CA GLY A 174 -4.61 -1.31 -18.53
C GLY A 174 -5.60 -1.48 -17.39
N LEU A 175 -5.27 -2.21 -16.32
CA LEU A 175 -6.19 -2.54 -15.23
C LEU A 175 -6.42 -1.39 -14.22
N GLY A 176 -5.80 -0.25 -14.43
CA GLY A 176 -5.93 0.92 -13.56
C GLY A 176 -5.12 0.82 -12.26
N THR A 177 -4.75 1.99 -11.71
CA THR A 177 -3.82 2.10 -10.58
C THR A 177 -4.35 1.43 -9.32
N ALA A 178 -5.63 1.62 -8.98
CA ALA A 178 -6.22 1.05 -7.76
C ALA A 178 -6.21 -0.49 -7.77
N TRP A 179 -6.49 -1.11 -8.91
CA TRP A 179 -6.47 -2.56 -9.05
C TRP A 179 -5.03 -3.10 -8.99
N ALA A 180 -4.08 -2.40 -9.61
CA ALA A 180 -2.67 -2.76 -9.56
C ALA A 180 -2.08 -2.64 -8.15
N GLU A 181 -2.48 -1.63 -7.37
CA GLU A 181 -2.15 -1.48 -5.95
C GLU A 181 -2.72 -2.64 -5.11
N ASP A 182 -3.98 -3.02 -5.33
CA ASP A 182 -4.56 -4.19 -4.67
C ASP A 182 -3.77 -5.47 -4.99
N LEU A 183 -3.33 -5.64 -6.24
CA LEU A 183 -2.50 -6.77 -6.66
C LEU A 183 -1.12 -6.74 -6.00
N LEU A 184 -0.45 -5.58 -5.94
CA LEU A 184 0.83 -5.41 -5.25
C LEU A 184 0.77 -5.91 -3.80
N ASN A 185 -0.37 -5.65 -3.15
CA ASN A 185 -0.59 -6.01 -1.75
C ASN A 185 -1.07 -7.46 -1.56
N ALA A 186 -1.75 -8.03 -2.54
CA ALA A 186 -2.28 -9.40 -2.50
C ALA A 186 -1.24 -10.47 -2.90
N ALA A 187 -0.40 -10.16 -3.89
CA ALA A 187 0.58 -11.08 -4.46
C ALA A 187 1.54 -11.73 -3.44
N PRO A 188 1.99 -11.02 -2.37
CA PRO A 188 2.83 -11.64 -1.33
C PRO A 188 2.25 -12.89 -0.67
N MET A 189 0.94 -13.10 -0.76
CA MET A 189 0.24 -14.21 -0.11
C MET A 189 0.14 -15.46 -1.00
N HIS A 190 0.68 -15.47 -2.23
CA HIS A 190 0.51 -16.57 -3.17
C HIS A 190 0.92 -17.93 -2.55
N ASP A 191 2.00 -17.96 -1.82
CA ASP A 191 2.62 -19.15 -1.23
C ASP A 191 2.39 -19.31 0.28
N VAL A 192 1.46 -18.55 0.89
CA VAL A 192 1.18 -18.63 2.33
C VAL A 192 0.81 -20.05 2.78
N GLY A 193 0.24 -20.86 1.90
CA GLY A 193 -0.12 -22.24 2.19
C GLY A 193 1.06 -23.18 2.41
N LYS A 194 2.29 -22.83 2.04
CA LYS A 194 3.52 -23.56 2.36
C LYS A 194 3.69 -23.75 3.87
N ILE A 195 3.08 -22.90 4.68
CA ILE A 195 3.04 -23.05 6.15
C ILE A 195 2.44 -24.41 6.55
N GLY A 196 1.45 -24.89 5.81
CA GLY A 196 0.80 -26.18 6.07
C GLY A 196 1.52 -27.41 5.48
N ILE A 197 2.59 -27.24 4.72
CA ILE A 197 3.37 -28.34 4.16
C ILE A 197 4.39 -28.84 5.19
N PRO A 198 4.51 -30.17 5.41
CA PRO A 198 5.52 -30.72 6.32
C PRO A 198 6.96 -30.38 5.90
N ASP A 199 7.82 -30.05 6.85
CA ASP A 199 9.21 -29.65 6.56
C ASP A 199 9.99 -30.75 5.84
N ALA A 200 9.68 -32.03 6.09
CA ALA A 200 10.30 -33.15 5.40
C ALA A 200 10.07 -33.14 3.89
N VAL A 201 8.94 -32.57 3.45
CA VAL A 201 8.60 -32.41 2.03
C VAL A 201 9.12 -31.06 1.51
N LEU A 202 8.81 -29.97 2.22
CA LEU A 202 9.14 -28.60 1.79
C LEU A 202 10.65 -28.38 1.65
N ARG A 203 11.44 -28.92 2.60
CA ARG A 203 12.91 -28.73 2.69
C ARG A 203 13.71 -29.94 2.27
N LYS A 204 13.10 -30.87 1.53
CA LYS A 204 13.79 -32.09 1.10
C LYS A 204 15.01 -31.74 0.23
N PRO A 205 16.22 -32.19 0.58
CA PRO A 205 17.40 -31.97 -0.25
C PRO A 205 17.41 -32.95 -1.43
N GLY A 206 16.61 -32.68 -2.46
CA GLY A 206 16.52 -33.51 -3.66
C GLY A 206 15.13 -33.45 -4.30
N PRO A 207 14.91 -34.21 -5.39
CA PRO A 207 13.62 -34.25 -6.07
C PRO A 207 12.54 -34.88 -5.19
N LEU A 208 11.32 -34.34 -5.28
CA LEU A 208 10.16 -34.94 -4.64
C LEU A 208 9.69 -36.17 -5.43
N ASP A 209 9.28 -37.23 -4.72
CA ASP A 209 8.58 -38.36 -5.32
C ASP A 209 7.09 -38.02 -5.57
N ALA A 210 6.32 -39.00 -6.08
CA ALA A 210 4.92 -38.78 -6.47
C ALA A 210 4.01 -38.43 -5.27
N ASP A 211 4.25 -39.07 -4.11
CA ASP A 211 3.44 -38.85 -2.89
C ASP A 211 3.80 -37.50 -2.27
N GLU A 212 5.07 -37.15 -2.23
CA GLU A 212 5.54 -35.85 -1.77
C GLU A 212 5.05 -34.71 -2.66
N TRP A 213 5.03 -34.91 -3.99
CA TRP A 213 4.42 -33.97 -4.93
C TRP A 213 2.91 -33.82 -4.68
N ALA A 214 2.20 -34.87 -4.38
CA ALA A 214 0.78 -34.79 -4.02
C ALA A 214 0.57 -33.94 -2.76
N VAL A 215 1.46 -34.05 -1.78
CA VAL A 215 1.45 -33.19 -0.57
C VAL A 215 1.79 -31.75 -0.92
N MET A 216 2.86 -31.50 -1.70
CA MET A 216 3.29 -30.16 -2.10
C MET A 216 2.19 -29.40 -2.84
N ARG A 217 1.51 -30.07 -3.78
CA ARG A 217 0.41 -29.47 -4.57
C ARG A 217 -0.81 -29.06 -3.76
N ARG A 218 -0.85 -29.31 -2.46
CA ARG A 218 -1.93 -28.85 -1.57
C ARG A 218 -1.75 -27.44 -1.07
N HIS A 219 -0.53 -26.83 -1.18
CA HIS A 219 -0.32 -25.47 -0.64
C HIS A 219 -1.26 -24.42 -1.24
N PRO A 220 -1.69 -24.43 -2.54
CA PRO A 220 -2.64 -23.46 -3.03
C PRO A 220 -3.98 -23.52 -2.30
N GLN A 221 -4.50 -24.72 -2.07
CA GLN A 221 -5.74 -24.94 -1.33
C GLN A 221 -5.59 -24.52 0.14
N ILE A 222 -4.50 -24.93 0.80
CA ILE A 222 -4.21 -24.54 2.19
C ILE A 222 -4.08 -23.02 2.29
N GLY A 223 -3.44 -22.36 1.32
CA GLY A 223 -3.33 -20.91 1.28
C GLY A 223 -4.68 -20.22 1.18
N ALA A 224 -5.55 -20.71 0.31
CA ALA A 224 -6.92 -20.22 0.19
C ALA A 224 -7.73 -20.41 1.49
N GLU A 225 -7.55 -21.54 2.19
CA GLU A 225 -8.16 -21.82 3.50
C GLU A 225 -7.64 -20.88 4.59
N ILE A 226 -6.32 -20.62 4.65
CA ILE A 226 -5.69 -19.69 5.60
C ILE A 226 -6.21 -18.27 5.42
N ILE A 227 -6.33 -17.79 4.18
CA ILE A 227 -6.83 -16.44 3.88
C ILE A 227 -8.34 -16.35 4.15
N GLY A 228 -9.08 -17.42 3.85
CA GLY A 228 -10.52 -17.51 4.04
C GLY A 228 -11.33 -16.64 3.07
N ASP A 229 -12.66 -16.72 3.22
CA ASP A 229 -13.58 -15.89 2.43
C ASP A 229 -13.67 -14.47 3.01
N HIS A 230 -13.44 -13.48 2.19
CA HIS A 230 -13.54 -12.08 2.59
C HIS A 230 -14.17 -11.24 1.46
N PRO A 231 -15.09 -10.30 1.80
CA PRO A 231 -15.73 -9.44 0.80
C PRO A 231 -14.81 -8.33 0.27
N SER A 232 -13.66 -8.05 0.91
CA SER A 232 -12.77 -6.96 0.52
C SER A 232 -11.86 -7.34 -0.66
N GLY A 233 -11.54 -6.34 -1.51
CA GLY A 233 -10.77 -6.49 -2.74
C GLY A 233 -9.44 -7.22 -2.54
N VAL A 234 -8.57 -6.75 -1.65
CA VAL A 234 -7.20 -7.29 -1.46
C VAL A 234 -7.22 -8.73 -0.94
N LEU A 235 -7.99 -9.05 0.09
CA LEU A 235 -8.01 -10.41 0.65
C LEU A 235 -8.69 -11.41 -0.28
N LYS A 236 -9.76 -11.00 -0.98
CA LYS A 236 -10.36 -11.84 -2.01
C LYS A 236 -9.36 -12.12 -3.13
N MET A 237 -8.66 -11.09 -3.61
CA MET A 237 -7.63 -11.23 -4.64
C MET A 237 -6.49 -12.13 -4.16
N ALA A 238 -6.01 -11.99 -2.93
CA ALA A 238 -4.97 -12.84 -2.35
C ALA A 238 -5.40 -14.30 -2.29
N ARG A 239 -6.65 -14.58 -1.90
CA ARG A 239 -7.21 -15.93 -1.89
C ARG A 239 -7.28 -16.54 -3.29
N ASP A 240 -7.75 -15.76 -4.27
CA ASP A 240 -7.82 -16.20 -5.66
C ASP A 240 -6.43 -16.50 -6.24
N ILE A 241 -5.43 -15.67 -5.89
CA ILE A 241 -4.01 -15.88 -6.25
C ILE A 241 -3.49 -17.15 -5.58
N ALA A 242 -3.61 -17.29 -4.25
CA ALA A 242 -3.12 -18.46 -3.53
C ALA A 242 -3.71 -19.76 -4.07
N ALA A 243 -5.01 -19.77 -4.39
CA ALA A 243 -5.70 -20.93 -4.93
C ALA A 243 -5.26 -21.33 -6.34
N SER A 244 -4.76 -20.38 -7.17
CA SER A 244 -4.73 -20.59 -8.63
C SER A 244 -3.44 -20.17 -9.32
N HIS A 245 -2.40 -19.68 -8.61
CA HIS A 245 -1.16 -19.21 -9.23
C HIS A 245 -0.34 -20.31 -9.92
N HIS A 246 -0.63 -21.57 -9.67
CA HIS A 246 -0.06 -22.73 -10.34
C HIS A 246 -0.95 -23.33 -11.44
N GLU A 247 -2.11 -22.73 -11.69
CA GLU A 247 -2.90 -23.08 -12.87
C GLU A 247 -2.17 -22.64 -14.15
N LYS A 248 -2.40 -23.37 -15.23
CA LYS A 248 -1.82 -23.07 -16.53
C LYS A 248 -2.90 -22.78 -17.55
N TRP A 249 -2.62 -21.88 -18.45
CA TRP A 249 -3.59 -21.45 -19.47
C TRP A 249 -4.22 -22.61 -20.25
N ASP A 250 -3.46 -23.66 -20.52
CA ASP A 250 -3.92 -24.87 -21.25
C ASP A 250 -4.69 -25.89 -20.38
N GLY A 251 -4.88 -25.62 -19.09
CA GLY A 251 -5.55 -26.50 -18.15
C GLY A 251 -4.69 -27.64 -17.58
N SER A 252 -3.38 -27.68 -17.92
CA SER A 252 -2.44 -28.69 -17.38
C SER A 252 -1.90 -28.34 -16.00
N GLY A 253 -2.36 -27.22 -15.40
CA GLY A 253 -1.97 -26.75 -14.09
C GLY A 253 -2.62 -27.50 -12.92
N TYR A 254 -2.49 -26.95 -11.72
CA TYR A 254 -3.10 -27.45 -10.50
C TYR A 254 -3.50 -26.30 -9.57
N PRO A 255 -4.39 -26.49 -8.57
CA PRO A 255 -4.98 -27.75 -8.12
C PRO A 255 -6.27 -28.17 -8.86
N LEU A 256 -6.95 -27.25 -9.58
CA LEU A 256 -8.27 -27.48 -10.15
C LEU A 256 -8.25 -27.78 -11.65
N GLY A 257 -7.13 -27.53 -12.36
CA GLY A 257 -7.02 -27.68 -13.81
C GLY A 257 -7.87 -26.64 -14.57
N LEU A 258 -7.95 -25.41 -14.04
CA LEU A 258 -8.66 -24.31 -14.68
C LEU A 258 -7.96 -23.96 -16.00
N GLN A 259 -8.76 -23.58 -17.02
CA GLN A 259 -8.26 -23.28 -18.36
C GLN A 259 -8.64 -21.86 -18.79
N GLY A 260 -7.69 -21.15 -19.42
CA GLY A 260 -7.94 -19.85 -20.02
C GLY A 260 -8.45 -18.83 -18.99
N GLU A 261 -9.53 -18.15 -19.32
CA GLU A 261 -10.13 -17.11 -18.47
C GLU A 261 -10.86 -17.64 -17.22
N GLN A 262 -10.99 -18.95 -17.06
CA GLN A 262 -11.45 -19.53 -15.78
C GLN A 262 -10.44 -19.27 -14.66
N ILE A 263 -9.16 -19.10 -15.01
CA ILE A 263 -8.12 -18.71 -14.05
C ILE A 263 -8.30 -17.22 -13.71
N PRO A 264 -8.43 -16.86 -12.43
CA PRO A 264 -8.53 -15.46 -12.04
C PRO A 264 -7.39 -14.62 -12.62
N LEU A 265 -7.70 -13.43 -13.16
CA LEU A 265 -6.72 -12.58 -13.84
C LEU A 265 -5.51 -12.25 -12.93
N ALA A 266 -5.74 -12.00 -11.63
CA ALA A 266 -4.68 -11.76 -10.67
C ALA A 266 -3.71 -12.96 -10.57
N ALA A 267 -4.23 -14.19 -10.58
CA ALA A 267 -3.42 -15.40 -10.56
C ALA A 267 -2.62 -15.59 -11.86
N ARG A 268 -3.23 -15.27 -13.01
CA ARG A 268 -2.52 -15.31 -14.33
C ARG A 268 -1.33 -14.33 -14.35
N ILE A 269 -1.50 -13.12 -13.82
CA ILE A 269 -0.43 -12.12 -13.73
C ILE A 269 0.66 -12.57 -12.75
N VAL A 270 0.28 -13.05 -11.57
CA VAL A 270 1.24 -13.54 -10.56
C VAL A 270 2.02 -14.74 -11.08
N ALA A 271 1.41 -15.68 -11.77
CA ALA A 271 2.10 -16.83 -12.38
C ALA A 271 3.23 -16.40 -13.35
N VAL A 272 2.99 -15.36 -14.14
CA VAL A 272 4.01 -14.79 -15.04
C VAL A 272 5.15 -14.15 -14.24
N ALA A 273 4.80 -13.33 -13.23
CA ALA A 273 5.76 -12.60 -12.41
C ALA A 273 6.61 -13.53 -11.54
N ASP A 274 6.00 -14.57 -10.97
CA ASP A 274 6.66 -15.57 -10.16
C ASP A 274 7.71 -16.35 -10.97
N VAL A 275 7.31 -16.87 -12.13
CA VAL A 275 8.25 -17.56 -13.02
C VAL A 275 9.36 -16.63 -13.52
N PHE A 276 9.04 -15.38 -13.86
CA PHE A 276 10.06 -14.41 -14.25
C PHE A 276 11.11 -14.21 -13.14
N ASP A 277 10.65 -13.97 -11.89
CA ASP A 277 11.58 -13.80 -10.78
C ASP A 277 12.36 -15.09 -10.48
N ALA A 278 11.72 -16.24 -10.51
CA ALA A 278 12.36 -17.54 -10.31
C ALA A 278 13.46 -17.85 -11.35
N LEU A 279 13.27 -17.43 -12.60
CA LEU A 279 14.27 -17.63 -13.67
C LEU A 279 15.45 -16.67 -13.51
N THR A 280 15.19 -15.43 -13.11
CA THR A 280 16.18 -14.37 -13.05
C THR A 280 16.88 -14.22 -11.71
N SER A 281 16.44 -14.91 -10.65
CA SER A 281 17.04 -14.89 -9.33
C SER A 281 18.09 -15.99 -9.15
N ARG A 282 19.05 -15.75 -8.25
CA ARG A 282 20.08 -16.72 -7.92
C ARG A 282 19.46 -17.84 -7.05
N ARG A 283 19.65 -19.10 -7.47
CA ARG A 283 19.26 -20.27 -6.69
C ARG A 283 20.49 -21.12 -6.37
N PRO A 284 20.49 -21.90 -5.27
CA PRO A 284 21.67 -22.65 -4.83
C PRO A 284 22.27 -23.57 -5.90
N TYR A 285 21.45 -24.03 -6.85
CA TYR A 285 21.85 -25.03 -7.86
C TYR A 285 21.77 -24.53 -9.31
N LYS A 286 21.46 -23.24 -9.54
CA LYS A 286 21.29 -22.71 -10.89
C LYS A 286 21.71 -21.25 -10.98
N ALA A 287 22.56 -20.95 -11.96
CA ALA A 287 22.86 -19.55 -12.31
C ALA A 287 21.60 -18.82 -12.80
N PRO A 288 21.42 -17.53 -12.45
CA PRO A 288 20.29 -16.74 -12.91
C PRO A 288 20.35 -16.57 -14.44
N TRP A 289 19.19 -16.61 -15.05
CA TRP A 289 19.05 -16.26 -16.46
C TRP A 289 19.16 -14.75 -16.65
N THR A 290 19.54 -14.34 -17.85
CA THR A 290 19.39 -12.93 -18.23
C THR A 290 17.90 -12.58 -18.37
N ILE A 291 17.55 -11.32 -18.21
CA ILE A 291 16.18 -10.84 -18.42
C ILE A 291 15.69 -11.24 -19.82
N GLU A 292 16.54 -11.09 -20.84
CA GLU A 292 16.19 -11.47 -22.22
C GLU A 292 15.81 -12.95 -22.33
N GLN A 293 16.62 -13.85 -21.77
CA GLN A 293 16.33 -15.30 -21.78
C GLN A 293 15.01 -15.63 -21.07
N ALA A 294 14.73 -14.93 -19.96
CA ALA A 294 13.47 -15.12 -19.22
C ALA A 294 12.27 -14.65 -20.03
N LEU A 295 12.37 -13.49 -20.69
CA LEU A 295 11.33 -12.95 -21.56
C LEU A 295 11.05 -13.87 -22.75
N GLU A 296 12.08 -14.33 -23.46
CA GLU A 296 11.95 -15.28 -24.56
C GLU A 296 11.26 -16.58 -24.12
N HIS A 297 11.64 -17.10 -22.95
CA HIS A 297 11.02 -18.31 -22.40
C HIS A 297 9.53 -18.12 -22.08
N ILE A 298 9.18 -17.00 -21.44
CA ILE A 298 7.80 -16.70 -21.08
C ILE A 298 6.95 -16.51 -22.33
N GLU A 299 7.44 -15.78 -23.33
CA GLU A 299 6.77 -15.60 -24.61
C GLU A 299 6.57 -16.93 -25.35
N ALA A 300 7.56 -17.82 -25.33
CA ALA A 300 7.45 -19.16 -25.94
C ALA A 300 6.42 -20.08 -25.25
N GLN A 301 6.01 -19.74 -24.02
CA GLN A 301 4.98 -20.47 -23.25
C GLN A 301 3.59 -19.79 -23.33
N ALA A 302 3.42 -18.75 -24.13
CA ALA A 302 2.12 -18.11 -24.38
C ALA A 302 1.08 -19.12 -24.91
N GLY A 303 -0.11 -19.08 -24.36
CA GLY A 303 -1.20 -20.01 -24.71
C GLY A 303 -1.05 -21.44 -24.16
N ARG A 304 0.05 -21.74 -23.46
CA ARG A 304 0.29 -23.02 -22.78
C ARG A 304 0.34 -22.83 -21.28
N HIS A 305 1.44 -22.30 -20.78
CA HIS A 305 1.58 -21.99 -19.36
C HIS A 305 0.93 -20.64 -19.03
N PHE A 306 1.17 -19.63 -19.84
CA PHE A 306 0.78 -18.26 -19.58
C PHE A 306 -0.31 -17.76 -20.52
N ASP A 307 -1.05 -16.79 -20.03
CA ASP A 307 -2.02 -16.03 -20.80
C ASP A 307 -1.32 -15.34 -21.99
N PRO A 308 -1.77 -15.62 -23.24
CA PRO A 308 -1.14 -15.06 -24.43
C PRO A 308 -1.27 -13.54 -24.56
N ASP A 309 -2.24 -12.91 -23.87
CA ASP A 309 -2.43 -11.48 -23.89
C ASP A 309 -1.51 -10.76 -22.89
N LEU A 310 -1.02 -11.45 -21.84
CA LEU A 310 -0.13 -10.89 -20.83
C LEU A 310 1.34 -10.98 -21.22
N THR A 311 1.77 -12.08 -21.86
CA THR A 311 3.19 -12.32 -22.13
C THR A 311 3.84 -11.24 -22.99
N PRO A 312 3.21 -10.68 -24.06
CA PRO A 312 3.82 -9.63 -24.88
C PRO A 312 4.03 -8.30 -24.14
N LEU A 313 3.29 -8.09 -23.04
CA LEU A 313 3.35 -6.85 -22.27
C LEU A 313 4.61 -6.75 -21.40
N LEU A 314 5.32 -7.86 -21.16
CA LEU A 314 6.55 -7.87 -20.35
C LEU A 314 7.75 -7.21 -21.08
N ARG A 315 7.89 -7.41 -22.37
CA ARG A 315 9.06 -6.93 -23.13
C ARG A 315 9.22 -5.41 -23.09
N PRO A 316 8.17 -4.60 -23.27
CA PRO A 316 8.24 -3.16 -23.09
C PRO A 316 8.59 -2.71 -21.66
N LEU A 317 8.31 -3.55 -20.65
CA LEU A 317 8.61 -3.27 -19.25
C LEU A 317 10.07 -3.54 -18.86
N ARG A 318 10.93 -3.99 -19.78
CA ARG A 318 12.32 -4.35 -19.48
C ARG A 318 13.08 -3.33 -18.63
N PRO A 319 13.05 -2.00 -18.89
CA PRO A 319 13.73 -1.04 -18.03
C PRO A 319 13.22 -1.05 -16.57
N GLN A 320 11.91 -1.22 -16.38
CA GLN A 320 11.32 -1.32 -15.05
C GLN A 320 11.67 -2.63 -14.35
N LEU A 321 11.76 -3.74 -15.10
CA LEU A 321 12.20 -5.04 -14.58
C LEU A 321 13.67 -5.00 -14.12
N GLU A 322 14.53 -4.30 -14.86
CA GLU A 322 15.93 -4.05 -14.47
C GLU A 322 16.02 -3.24 -13.18
N ASP A 323 15.22 -2.19 -13.06
CA ASP A 323 15.14 -1.31 -11.87
C ASP A 323 14.62 -2.07 -10.63
N ILE A 324 13.56 -2.87 -10.77
CA ILE A 324 13.03 -3.71 -9.71
C ILE A 324 14.11 -4.66 -9.18
N ARG A 325 14.83 -5.33 -10.06
CA ARG A 325 15.90 -6.25 -9.68
C ARG A 325 17.09 -5.56 -9.03
N ALA A 326 17.46 -4.38 -9.49
CA ALA A 326 18.56 -3.60 -8.91
C ALA A 326 18.21 -3.11 -7.50
N ARG A 327 16.96 -2.68 -7.29
CA ARG A 327 16.50 -2.13 -6.00
C ARG A 327 16.37 -3.19 -4.91
N TRP A 328 15.98 -4.39 -5.25
CA TRP A 328 15.79 -5.52 -4.32
C TRP A 328 16.69 -6.71 -4.71
N SER A 329 17.99 -6.46 -4.87
CA SER A 329 18.99 -7.51 -5.08
C SER A 329 19.11 -8.43 -3.87
N ASP A 330 19.40 -9.74 -4.12
CA ASP A 330 19.65 -10.75 -3.08
C ASP A 330 20.97 -10.52 -2.36
#